data_35bd92bff336878a4c157d8959bb439e
#
_entry.id   35bd92bff336878a4c157d8959bb439e
#
_cell.length_a   1.000
_cell.length_b   1.000
_cell.length_c   1.000
_cell.angle_alpha   90.00
_cell.angle_beta   90.00
_cell.angle_gamma   90.00
#
_symmetry.space_group_name_H-M   'P 1'
#
loop_
_entity.id
_entity.type
_entity.pdbx_description
1 polymer ?
#
loop_
_entity_poly.entity_id
_entity_poly.type
_entity_poly.pdbx_seq_one_letter_code
_entity_poly.pdbx_strand_id
1 'polypeptide(L)'
;MKKRIGILTSGGDCPGLNATIRGVAKACYEKFGEDVQIVGIEDGYYGLINNMCKEMKQSDFSGILTTGGTIFGTKRTPFKKMQVIEEDNVDKVKAMKETYKKQKLDCLLTLGGNGTHKTANLLSTEGLNVIGLPKTIDNDIWGTSVTFGFHTAVDTATDVIDRLHSTANSHGRILVAEIMGNKAGWLTLYSGIAGGADMIVIPEIPYDIEKLAAACEKRESKGFSILAVAEGAFDKEEAKLKKKERARLRAEQGLTTATPRIAKQIEELTGRETRVCVPGHMLR
;
A
#
# COMPACT_ATOMS: atom_id res chain seq x y z
N MET A 1 -22.44 29.79 -10.09
CA MET A 1 -21.18 29.28 -10.73
C MET A 1 -20.95 27.89 -10.19
N LYS A 2 -20.76 26.86 -11.03
CA LYS A 2 -20.57 25.47 -10.58
C LYS A 2 -19.32 25.33 -9.71
N LYS A 3 -19.43 24.60 -8.61
CA LYS A 3 -18.28 24.18 -7.80
C LYS A 3 -17.42 23.20 -8.62
N ARG A 4 -16.12 23.45 -8.71
CA ARG A 4 -15.20 22.60 -9.48
C ARG A 4 -14.28 21.82 -8.55
N ILE A 5 -14.43 20.51 -8.54
CA ILE A 5 -13.71 19.60 -7.62
C ILE A 5 -12.75 18.76 -8.43
N GLY A 6 -11.44 18.99 -8.23
CA GLY A 6 -10.39 18.15 -8.81
C GLY A 6 -10.20 16.86 -8.02
N ILE A 7 -9.99 15.73 -8.68
CA ILE A 7 -9.68 14.46 -8.05
C ILE A 7 -8.47 13.84 -8.75
N LEU A 8 -7.47 13.44 -7.99
CA LEU A 8 -6.32 12.66 -8.48
C LEU A 8 -6.01 11.45 -7.59
N THR A 9 -5.42 10.44 -8.20
CA THR A 9 -4.84 9.29 -7.51
C THR A 9 -3.34 9.26 -7.72
N SER A 10 -2.53 9.12 -6.65
CA SER A 10 -1.07 9.21 -6.74
C SER A 10 -0.38 8.11 -5.94
N GLY A 11 0.73 7.62 -6.46
CA GLY A 11 1.50 6.51 -5.87
C GLY A 11 1.09 5.14 -6.40
N GLY A 12 1.32 4.06 -5.64
CA GLY A 12 0.83 2.73 -6.01
C GLY A 12 -0.69 2.66 -5.96
N ASP A 13 -1.31 1.91 -6.86
CA ASP A 13 -2.73 1.62 -6.78
C ASP A 13 -3.03 0.61 -5.65
N CYS A 14 -4.26 0.52 -5.25
CA CYS A 14 -4.75 -0.48 -4.30
C CYS A 14 -6.25 -0.73 -4.51
N PRO A 15 -6.84 -1.76 -3.91
CA PRO A 15 -8.28 -1.93 -3.92
C PRO A 15 -9.02 -0.71 -3.35
N GLY A 16 -10.22 -0.46 -3.85
CA GLY A 16 -11.09 0.60 -3.33
C GLY A 16 -10.85 2.01 -3.88
N LEU A 17 -9.85 2.25 -4.73
CA LEU A 17 -9.64 3.58 -5.34
C LEU A 17 -10.85 4.06 -6.13
N ASN A 18 -11.33 3.25 -7.07
CA ASN A 18 -12.51 3.61 -7.88
C ASN A 18 -13.78 3.71 -7.02
N ALA A 19 -13.93 2.86 -6.01
CA ALA A 19 -15.04 2.98 -5.06
C ALA A 19 -15.00 4.31 -4.30
N THR A 20 -13.81 4.75 -3.87
CA THR A 20 -13.62 6.04 -3.19
C THR A 20 -13.90 7.21 -4.14
N ILE A 21 -13.37 7.18 -5.36
CA ILE A 21 -13.65 8.19 -6.40
C ILE A 21 -15.16 8.30 -6.64
N ARG A 22 -15.84 7.15 -6.79
CA ARG A 22 -17.29 7.10 -6.97
C ARG A 22 -18.04 7.65 -5.75
N GLY A 23 -17.61 7.30 -4.54
CA GLY A 23 -18.20 7.80 -3.29
C GLY A 23 -18.11 9.32 -3.19
N VAL A 24 -16.95 9.89 -3.49
CA VAL A 24 -16.74 11.34 -3.56
C VAL A 24 -17.68 11.99 -4.60
N ALA A 25 -17.69 11.43 -5.82
CA ALA A 25 -18.53 11.99 -6.90
C ALA A 25 -20.02 11.96 -6.53
N LYS A 26 -20.51 10.83 -6.00
CA LYS A 26 -21.90 10.72 -5.56
C LYS A 26 -22.25 11.71 -4.45
N ALA A 27 -21.41 11.84 -3.43
CA ALA A 27 -21.63 12.79 -2.35
C ALA A 27 -21.65 14.25 -2.86
N CYS A 28 -20.77 14.58 -3.82
CA CYS A 28 -20.77 15.89 -4.46
C CYS A 28 -22.07 16.15 -5.23
N TYR A 29 -22.53 15.21 -6.06
CA TYR A 29 -23.77 15.35 -6.82
C TYR A 29 -25.00 15.38 -5.91
N GLU A 30 -25.02 14.59 -4.84
CA GLU A 30 -26.12 14.61 -3.86
C GLU A 30 -26.21 15.97 -3.15
N LYS A 31 -25.06 16.53 -2.78
CA LYS A 31 -25.02 17.80 -2.04
C LYS A 31 -25.25 19.04 -2.92
N PHE A 32 -24.72 19.05 -4.14
CA PHE A 32 -24.68 20.23 -4.99
C PHE A 32 -25.51 20.10 -6.27
N GLY A 33 -26.06 18.91 -6.56
CA GLY A 33 -26.85 18.68 -7.78
C GLY A 33 -26.05 18.97 -9.05
N GLU A 34 -26.62 19.76 -9.92
CA GLU A 34 -26.01 20.23 -11.17
C GLU A 34 -24.96 21.34 -10.95
N ASP A 35 -24.92 21.94 -9.75
CA ASP A 35 -23.97 23.00 -9.41
C ASP A 35 -22.56 22.52 -9.05
N VAL A 36 -22.22 21.27 -9.39
CA VAL A 36 -20.88 20.73 -9.27
C VAL A 36 -20.35 20.20 -10.60
N GLN A 37 -19.05 20.38 -10.83
CA GLN A 37 -18.30 19.76 -11.91
C GLN A 37 -17.12 19.01 -11.31
N ILE A 38 -17.05 17.70 -11.50
CA ILE A 38 -15.88 16.90 -11.16
C ILE A 38 -14.86 16.98 -12.29
N VAL A 39 -13.61 17.22 -11.93
CA VAL A 39 -12.46 17.25 -12.86
C VAL A 39 -11.51 16.11 -12.47
N GLY A 40 -11.42 15.07 -13.30
CA GLY A 40 -10.45 14.00 -13.15
C GLY A 40 -9.07 14.48 -13.61
N ILE A 41 -8.05 14.22 -12.81
CA ILE A 41 -6.65 14.54 -13.13
C ILE A 41 -5.91 13.24 -13.35
N GLU A 42 -5.45 13.01 -14.57
CA GLU A 42 -4.78 11.78 -14.97
C GLU A 42 -3.37 11.69 -14.38
N ASP A 43 -2.90 10.46 -14.13
CA ASP A 43 -1.52 10.18 -13.67
C ASP A 43 -1.07 10.95 -12.41
N GLY A 44 -2.00 11.30 -11.53
CA GLY A 44 -1.72 11.92 -10.24
C GLY A 44 -1.10 13.32 -10.31
N TYR A 45 -0.08 13.57 -9.48
CA TYR A 45 0.61 14.87 -9.50
C TYR A 45 1.35 15.15 -10.81
N TYR A 46 1.75 14.12 -11.55
CA TYR A 46 2.31 14.32 -12.89
C TYR A 46 1.28 15.00 -13.81
N GLY A 47 0.05 14.56 -13.80
CA GLY A 47 -1.02 15.17 -14.57
C GLY A 47 -1.38 16.57 -14.07
N LEU A 48 -1.34 16.81 -12.75
CA LEU A 48 -1.56 18.16 -12.21
C LEU A 48 -0.46 19.14 -12.65
N ILE A 49 0.80 18.70 -12.74
CA ILE A 49 1.93 19.49 -13.25
C ILE A 49 1.74 19.80 -14.74
N ASN A 50 1.28 18.84 -15.54
CA ASN A 50 1.18 18.94 -16.99
C ASN A 50 -0.22 19.32 -17.50
N ASN A 51 -1.13 19.70 -16.60
CA ASN A 51 -2.52 20.07 -16.91
C ASN A 51 -3.30 18.99 -17.69
N MET A 52 -3.08 17.71 -17.33
CA MET A 52 -3.81 16.57 -17.89
C MET A 52 -5.13 16.38 -17.12
N CYS A 53 -6.11 17.20 -17.45
CA CYS A 53 -7.37 17.30 -16.73
C CYS A 53 -8.53 17.04 -17.69
N LYS A 54 -9.55 16.30 -17.21
CA LYS A 54 -10.76 15.97 -17.96
C LYS A 54 -11.99 16.29 -17.12
N GLU A 55 -12.95 16.99 -17.68
CA GLU A 55 -14.27 17.16 -17.07
C GLU A 55 -15.02 15.83 -17.13
N MET A 56 -15.48 15.37 -15.97
CA MET A 56 -16.17 14.10 -15.82
C MET A 56 -17.69 14.30 -15.87
N LYS A 57 -18.37 13.39 -16.53
CA LYS A 57 -19.83 13.28 -16.50
C LYS A 57 -20.25 12.39 -15.33
N GLN A 58 -21.46 12.56 -14.82
CA GLN A 58 -21.99 11.72 -13.75
C GLN A 58 -22.02 10.23 -14.16
N SER A 59 -22.26 9.94 -15.43
CA SER A 59 -22.22 8.57 -15.99
C SER A 59 -20.85 7.90 -15.91
N ASP A 60 -19.76 8.68 -15.93
CA ASP A 60 -18.39 8.12 -15.90
C ASP A 60 -18.05 7.44 -14.55
N PHE A 61 -18.82 7.73 -13.52
CA PHE A 61 -18.72 7.11 -12.20
C PHE A 61 -19.64 5.88 -12.01
N SER A 62 -20.40 5.52 -13.06
CA SER A 62 -21.24 4.33 -13.05
C SER A 62 -20.40 3.08 -13.31
N GLY A 63 -20.73 1.97 -12.64
CA GLY A 63 -20.07 0.68 -12.86
C GLY A 63 -18.66 0.52 -12.27
N ILE A 64 -18.05 1.59 -11.72
CA ILE A 64 -16.66 1.52 -11.24
C ILE A 64 -16.49 1.04 -9.79
N LEU A 65 -17.57 0.76 -9.07
CA LEU A 65 -17.54 0.41 -7.64
C LEU A 65 -16.65 -0.81 -7.36
N THR A 66 -16.75 -1.83 -8.19
CA THR A 66 -16.01 -3.10 -8.06
C THR A 66 -14.86 -3.24 -9.04
N THR A 67 -14.55 -2.17 -9.80
CA THR A 67 -13.44 -2.17 -10.74
C THR A 67 -12.14 -1.87 -10.02
N GLY A 68 -11.15 -2.75 -10.14
CA GLY A 68 -9.82 -2.57 -9.56
C GLY A 68 -9.02 -1.47 -10.26
N GLY A 69 -7.90 -1.10 -9.66
CA GLY A 69 -7.04 -0.01 -10.16
C GLY A 69 -7.67 1.37 -9.99
N THR A 70 -7.38 2.29 -10.90
CA THR A 70 -7.90 3.66 -10.89
C THR A 70 -8.24 4.13 -12.30
N ILE A 71 -9.45 4.72 -12.45
CA ILE A 71 -9.90 5.27 -13.74
C ILE A 71 -9.10 6.49 -14.20
N PHE A 72 -8.32 7.11 -13.30
CA PHE A 72 -7.49 8.28 -13.62
C PHE A 72 -6.03 7.91 -13.90
N GLY A 73 -5.65 6.63 -13.78
CA GLY A 73 -4.25 6.24 -13.80
C GLY A 73 -3.48 6.78 -12.60
N THR A 74 -2.23 6.41 -12.48
CA THR A 74 -1.37 6.87 -11.38
C THR A 74 0.09 6.84 -11.78
N LYS A 75 0.84 7.87 -11.38
CA LYS A 75 2.30 7.93 -11.46
C LYS A 75 2.91 8.26 -10.10
N ARG A 76 4.08 7.71 -9.83
CA ARG A 76 4.87 8.08 -8.65
C ARG A 76 5.67 9.34 -8.94
N THR A 77 5.34 10.43 -8.25
CA THR A 77 6.16 11.64 -8.22
C THR A 77 6.68 11.81 -6.79
N PRO A 78 7.96 11.49 -6.52
CA PRO A 78 8.49 11.51 -5.16
C PRO A 78 8.41 12.91 -4.54
N PHE A 79 7.91 13.01 -3.30
CA PHE A 79 7.82 14.29 -2.59
C PHE A 79 9.15 15.08 -2.55
N LYS A 80 10.27 14.37 -2.37
CA LYS A 80 11.62 14.99 -2.35
C LYS A 80 11.97 15.75 -3.63
N LYS A 81 11.31 15.42 -4.75
CA LYS A 81 11.55 16.06 -6.06
C LYS A 81 10.54 17.18 -6.37
N MET A 82 9.54 17.41 -5.51
CA MET A 82 8.48 18.39 -5.78
C MET A 82 9.00 19.84 -5.80
N GLN A 83 9.96 20.15 -4.94
CA GLN A 83 10.56 21.49 -4.84
C GLN A 83 11.93 21.57 -5.53
N VAL A 84 12.31 20.53 -6.27
CA VAL A 84 13.59 20.49 -7.02
C VAL A 84 13.30 20.77 -8.49
N ILE A 85 13.95 21.81 -9.03
CA ILE A 85 13.99 22.06 -10.48
C ILE A 85 15.01 21.08 -11.06
N GLU A 86 14.54 20.19 -11.92
CA GLU A 86 15.36 19.18 -12.61
C GLU A 86 15.79 19.74 -14.00
N GLU A 87 16.37 18.91 -14.84
CA GLU A 87 16.89 19.30 -16.18
C GLU A 87 15.80 19.88 -17.11
N ASP A 88 14.52 19.56 -16.84
CA ASP A 88 13.36 20.10 -17.55
C ASP A 88 13.03 21.56 -17.22
N ASN A 89 13.74 22.16 -16.26
CA ASN A 89 13.54 23.52 -15.75
C ASN A 89 12.10 23.82 -15.27
N VAL A 90 11.33 22.79 -14.89
CA VAL A 90 9.95 22.94 -14.43
C VAL A 90 9.89 23.19 -12.92
N ASP A 91 9.36 24.32 -12.51
CA ASP A 91 8.89 24.54 -11.15
C ASP A 91 7.55 23.81 -10.97
N LYS A 92 7.62 22.60 -10.41
CA LYS A 92 6.46 21.71 -10.27
C LYS A 92 5.37 22.29 -9.38
N VAL A 93 5.74 23.01 -8.31
CA VAL A 93 4.79 23.65 -7.39
C VAL A 93 4.04 24.75 -8.10
N LYS A 94 4.76 25.62 -8.82
CA LYS A 94 4.17 26.68 -9.63
C LYS A 94 3.27 26.12 -10.70
N ALA A 95 3.68 25.10 -11.45
CA ALA A 95 2.90 24.45 -12.49
C ALA A 95 1.58 23.85 -11.93
N MET A 96 1.62 23.18 -10.77
CA MET A 96 0.42 22.66 -10.12
C MET A 96 -0.55 23.79 -9.71
N LYS A 97 -0.03 24.91 -9.19
CA LYS A 97 -0.84 26.10 -8.84
C LYS A 97 -1.47 26.74 -10.08
N GLU A 98 -0.73 26.80 -11.18
CA GLU A 98 -1.23 27.31 -12.47
C GLU A 98 -2.36 26.41 -13.02
N THR A 99 -2.19 25.10 -12.99
CA THR A 99 -3.23 24.14 -13.37
C THR A 99 -4.48 24.29 -12.50
N TYR A 100 -4.30 24.37 -11.17
CA TYR A 100 -5.43 24.59 -10.24
C TYR A 100 -6.23 25.83 -10.61
N LYS A 101 -5.55 26.96 -10.88
CA LYS A 101 -6.18 28.21 -11.31
C LYS A 101 -6.83 28.11 -12.69
N LYS A 102 -6.10 27.53 -13.67
CA LYS A 102 -6.58 27.37 -15.06
C LYS A 102 -7.85 26.50 -15.11
N GLN A 103 -7.90 25.44 -14.32
CA GLN A 103 -9.05 24.55 -14.20
C GLN A 103 -10.15 25.15 -13.30
N LYS A 104 -9.90 26.31 -12.69
CA LYS A 104 -10.83 27.00 -11.76
C LYS A 104 -11.31 26.07 -10.64
N LEU A 105 -10.41 25.29 -10.06
CA LEU A 105 -10.76 24.36 -9.00
C LEU A 105 -11.07 25.12 -7.71
N ASP A 106 -12.16 24.74 -7.05
CA ASP A 106 -12.51 25.20 -5.70
C ASP A 106 -11.87 24.32 -4.62
N CYS A 107 -11.62 23.05 -4.96
CA CYS A 107 -10.99 22.08 -4.08
C CYS A 107 -10.28 21.00 -4.91
N LEU A 108 -9.17 20.47 -4.37
CA LEU A 108 -8.44 19.33 -4.90
C LEU A 108 -8.48 18.18 -3.91
N LEU A 109 -9.01 17.03 -4.31
CA LEU A 109 -8.95 15.80 -3.55
C LEU A 109 -7.79 14.93 -4.06
N THR A 110 -6.95 14.47 -3.14
CA THR A 110 -5.77 13.65 -3.46
C THR A 110 -5.86 12.30 -2.76
N LEU A 111 -5.96 11.23 -3.53
CA LEU A 111 -5.98 9.87 -3.01
C LEU A 111 -4.57 9.28 -3.06
N GLY A 112 -4.00 8.94 -1.93
CA GLY A 112 -2.66 8.35 -1.92
C GLY A 112 -2.09 8.05 -0.54
N GLY A 113 -0.83 7.59 -0.54
CA GLY A 113 -0.09 7.27 0.67
C GLY A 113 0.64 8.47 1.27
N ASN A 114 1.55 8.20 2.21
CA ASN A 114 2.31 9.23 2.94
C ASN A 114 3.00 10.27 2.04
N GLY A 115 3.57 9.84 0.90
CA GLY A 115 4.21 10.76 -0.06
C GLY A 115 3.21 11.72 -0.69
N THR A 116 2.03 11.24 -1.03
CA THR A 116 0.92 12.02 -1.59
C THR A 116 0.43 13.07 -0.61
N HIS A 117 0.24 12.68 0.67
CA HIS A 117 -0.20 13.60 1.73
C HIS A 117 0.84 14.69 2.03
N LYS A 118 2.14 14.39 1.95
CA LYS A 118 3.18 15.42 2.07
C LYS A 118 3.10 16.46 0.95
N THR A 119 2.82 16.03 -0.28
CA THR A 119 2.60 16.97 -1.40
C THR A 119 1.29 17.72 -1.24
N ALA A 120 0.22 17.07 -0.78
CA ALA A 120 -1.05 17.73 -0.47
C ALA A 120 -0.88 18.84 0.59
N ASN A 121 -0.14 18.53 1.65
CA ASN A 121 0.18 19.52 2.69
C ASN A 121 1.00 20.70 2.13
N LEU A 122 2.01 20.42 1.28
CA LEU A 122 2.78 21.46 0.60
C LEU A 122 1.85 22.38 -0.21
N LEU A 123 0.95 21.83 -1.02
CA LEU A 123 0.00 22.62 -1.82
C LEU A 123 -0.97 23.41 -0.94
N SER A 124 -1.38 22.86 0.20
CA SER A 124 -2.20 23.57 1.19
C SER A 124 -1.46 24.75 1.80
N THR A 125 -0.20 24.60 2.15
CA THR A 125 0.65 25.72 2.66
C THR A 125 0.89 26.78 1.59
N GLU A 126 0.83 26.42 0.31
CA GLU A 126 0.88 27.32 -0.84
C GLU A 126 -0.46 28.00 -1.16
N GLY A 127 -1.47 27.79 -0.30
CA GLY A 127 -2.77 28.48 -0.37
C GLY A 127 -3.83 27.78 -1.21
N LEU A 128 -3.63 26.54 -1.62
CA LEU A 128 -4.66 25.76 -2.31
C LEU A 128 -5.57 25.04 -1.30
N ASN A 129 -6.86 24.92 -1.63
CA ASN A 129 -7.79 24.11 -0.86
C ASN A 129 -7.63 22.64 -1.26
N VAL A 130 -7.00 21.84 -0.41
CA VAL A 130 -6.67 20.44 -0.68
C VAL A 130 -7.18 19.54 0.44
N ILE A 131 -7.81 18.42 0.07
CA ILE A 131 -8.24 17.37 0.98
C ILE A 131 -7.53 16.06 0.61
N GLY A 132 -6.79 15.48 1.58
CA GLY A 132 -6.14 14.19 1.42
C GLY A 132 -7.05 13.04 1.84
N LEU A 133 -7.16 12.02 0.99
CA LEU A 133 -7.87 10.77 1.27
C LEU A 133 -6.84 9.64 1.46
N PRO A 134 -6.80 9.00 2.65
CA PRO A 134 -5.74 8.06 3.00
C PRO A 134 -5.92 6.73 2.26
N LYS A 135 -5.03 6.45 1.32
CA LYS A 135 -5.05 5.27 0.46
C LYS A 135 -3.73 4.52 0.57
N THR A 136 -3.76 3.31 1.08
CA THR A 136 -2.68 2.31 1.06
C THR A 136 -3.19 0.98 1.62
N ILE A 137 -2.61 -0.14 1.23
CA ILE A 137 -2.86 -1.43 1.86
C ILE A 137 -2.07 -1.60 3.18
N ASP A 138 -1.06 -0.77 3.41
CA ASP A 138 -0.14 -0.91 4.55
C ASP A 138 -0.74 -0.41 5.88
N ASN A 139 -1.82 0.36 5.83
CA ASN A 139 -2.46 1.03 6.97
C ASN A 139 -1.48 1.85 7.84
N ASP A 140 -0.50 2.50 7.18
CA ASP A 140 0.63 3.19 7.83
C ASP A 140 0.51 4.72 7.84
N ILE A 141 -0.68 5.28 7.58
CA ILE A 141 -0.91 6.73 7.56
C ILE A 141 -1.38 7.18 8.94
N TRP A 142 -0.56 8.03 9.57
CA TRP A 142 -0.90 8.61 10.87
C TRP A 142 -2.13 9.51 10.78
N GLY A 143 -2.99 9.45 11.82
CA GLY A 143 -4.19 10.28 11.92
C GLY A 143 -5.45 9.65 11.31
N THR A 144 -5.37 8.41 10.83
CA THR A 144 -6.54 7.61 10.43
C THR A 144 -6.49 6.23 11.06
N SER A 145 -7.64 5.67 11.40
CA SER A 145 -7.74 4.30 11.92
C SER A 145 -7.59 3.25 10.82
N VAL A 146 -8.11 3.56 9.61
CA VAL A 146 -8.13 2.64 8.47
C VAL A 146 -7.88 3.42 7.19
N THR A 147 -7.05 2.84 6.32
CA THR A 147 -6.79 3.37 4.98
C THR A 147 -7.61 2.63 3.92
N PHE A 148 -8.01 3.32 2.86
CA PHE A 148 -8.69 2.70 1.71
C PHE A 148 -7.79 1.65 1.07
N GLY A 149 -8.29 0.43 0.96
CA GLY A 149 -7.58 -0.73 0.41
C GLY A 149 -7.07 -1.72 1.45
N PHE A 150 -6.93 -1.34 2.72
CA PHE A 150 -6.40 -2.20 3.76
C PHE A 150 -7.25 -3.46 3.97
N HIS A 151 -8.55 -3.32 4.22
CA HIS A 151 -9.42 -4.48 4.49
C HIS A 151 -9.48 -5.48 3.33
N THR A 152 -9.60 -5.01 2.10
CA THR A 152 -9.58 -5.89 0.92
C THR A 152 -8.26 -6.64 0.79
N ALA A 153 -7.14 -5.98 1.11
CA ALA A 153 -5.84 -6.63 1.13
C ALA A 153 -5.73 -7.67 2.26
N VAL A 154 -6.33 -7.40 3.45
CA VAL A 154 -6.43 -8.37 4.55
C VAL A 154 -7.21 -9.59 4.10
N ASP A 155 -8.37 -9.42 3.47
CA ASP A 155 -9.20 -10.52 2.99
C ASP A 155 -8.44 -11.37 1.97
N THR A 156 -7.77 -10.74 1.00
CA THR A 156 -6.96 -11.44 0.00
C THR A 156 -5.79 -12.20 0.63
N ALA A 157 -5.08 -11.58 1.58
CA ALA A 157 -3.97 -12.22 2.27
C ALA A 157 -4.44 -13.38 3.17
N THR A 158 -5.62 -13.25 3.78
CA THR A 158 -6.27 -14.31 4.57
C THR A 158 -6.60 -15.51 3.68
N ASP A 159 -7.19 -15.30 2.49
CA ASP A 159 -7.46 -16.37 1.52
C ASP A 159 -6.16 -17.08 1.09
N VAL A 160 -5.07 -16.35 0.88
CA VAL A 160 -3.76 -16.95 0.58
C VAL A 160 -3.30 -17.86 1.74
N ILE A 161 -3.36 -17.38 2.97
CA ILE A 161 -2.94 -18.14 4.16
C ILE A 161 -3.83 -19.39 4.32
N ASP A 162 -5.15 -19.24 4.18
CA ASP A 162 -6.11 -20.35 4.29
C ASP A 162 -5.81 -21.46 3.27
N ARG A 163 -5.52 -21.11 2.03
CA ARG A 163 -5.14 -22.08 0.98
C ARG A 163 -3.85 -22.85 1.32
N LEU A 164 -2.92 -22.23 2.05
CA LEU A 164 -1.68 -22.90 2.44
C LEU A 164 -1.88 -24.01 3.48
N HIS A 165 -2.93 -23.94 4.31
CA HIS A 165 -3.20 -24.96 5.33
C HIS A 165 -3.38 -26.34 4.73
N SER A 166 -4.12 -26.47 3.64
CA SER A 166 -4.40 -27.76 3.01
C SER A 166 -3.14 -28.42 2.46
N THR A 167 -2.28 -27.66 1.77
CA THR A 167 -1.04 -28.20 1.22
C THR A 167 0.03 -28.43 2.31
N ALA A 168 0.10 -27.57 3.33
CA ALA A 168 0.98 -27.76 4.48
C ALA A 168 0.66 -29.07 5.21
N ASN A 169 -0.63 -29.30 5.47
CA ASN A 169 -1.11 -30.52 6.13
C ASN A 169 -0.84 -31.77 5.28
N SER A 170 -1.15 -31.72 3.97
CA SER A 170 -0.97 -32.86 3.06
C SER A 170 0.48 -33.35 2.96
N HIS A 171 1.43 -32.43 3.07
CA HIS A 171 2.86 -32.73 2.92
C HIS A 171 3.65 -32.74 4.22
N GLY A 172 3.03 -32.41 5.35
CA GLY A 172 3.73 -32.30 6.63
C GLY A 172 4.80 -31.21 6.67
N ARG A 173 4.58 -30.09 5.95
CA ARG A 173 5.58 -29.03 5.74
C ARG A 173 5.38 -27.83 6.64
N ILE A 174 6.42 -27.02 6.73
CA ILE A 174 6.33 -25.65 7.23
C ILE A 174 6.16 -24.73 6.02
N LEU A 175 5.09 -23.93 6.00
CA LEU A 175 4.85 -22.93 4.94
C LEU A 175 4.99 -21.52 5.48
N VAL A 176 5.73 -20.70 4.75
CA VAL A 176 5.97 -19.30 5.07
C VAL A 176 5.31 -18.42 4.02
N ALA A 177 4.27 -17.68 4.42
CA ALA A 177 3.62 -16.68 3.56
C ALA A 177 4.29 -15.32 3.75
N GLU A 178 4.89 -14.76 2.71
CA GLU A 178 5.38 -13.38 2.74
C GLU A 178 4.24 -12.42 2.43
N ILE A 179 3.96 -11.51 3.36
CA ILE A 179 2.88 -10.55 3.26
C ILE A 179 3.45 -9.15 3.05
N MET A 180 2.90 -8.39 2.09
CA MET A 180 3.23 -6.99 1.88
C MET A 180 2.92 -6.13 3.10
N GLY A 181 3.36 -4.90 3.12
CA GLY A 181 3.12 -3.94 4.22
C GLY A 181 4.29 -2.96 4.39
N ASN A 182 5.32 -3.05 3.55
CA ASN A 182 6.53 -2.22 3.55
C ASN A 182 7.21 -2.18 4.92
N LYS A 183 6.90 -1.20 5.77
CA LYS A 183 7.51 -1.03 7.10
C LYS A 183 6.53 -1.29 8.24
N ALA A 184 5.28 -1.54 7.93
CA ALA A 184 4.21 -1.76 8.88
C ALA A 184 3.74 -3.22 8.83
N GLY A 185 3.54 -3.80 10.00
CA GLY A 185 3.10 -5.19 10.15
C GLY A 185 1.58 -5.37 10.19
N TRP A 186 0.79 -4.30 10.02
CA TRP A 186 -0.66 -4.36 10.17
C TRP A 186 -1.31 -5.40 9.26
N LEU A 187 -0.95 -5.41 7.97
CA LEU A 187 -1.52 -6.34 7.00
C LEU A 187 -1.18 -7.79 7.38
N THR A 188 0.07 -8.06 7.74
CA THR A 188 0.53 -9.38 8.17
C THR A 188 -0.13 -9.83 9.46
N LEU A 189 -0.28 -8.91 10.44
CA LEU A 189 -0.90 -9.21 11.73
C LEU A 189 -2.37 -9.60 11.55
N TYR A 190 -3.14 -8.78 10.84
CA TYR A 190 -4.56 -9.03 10.67
C TYR A 190 -4.82 -10.29 9.83
N SER A 191 -4.13 -10.44 8.70
CA SER A 191 -4.31 -11.63 7.87
C SER A 191 -3.77 -12.90 8.52
N GLY A 192 -2.67 -12.81 9.26
CA GLY A 192 -2.12 -13.94 10.00
C GLY A 192 -3.06 -14.43 11.11
N ILE A 193 -3.70 -13.52 11.85
CA ILE A 193 -4.71 -13.89 12.85
C ILE A 193 -5.95 -14.48 12.17
N ALA A 194 -6.48 -13.80 11.14
CA ALA A 194 -7.69 -14.22 10.45
C ALA A 194 -7.51 -15.54 9.70
N GLY A 195 -6.35 -15.76 9.07
CA GLY A 195 -6.01 -17.00 8.36
C GLY A 195 -5.48 -18.12 9.25
N GLY A 196 -5.39 -17.92 10.57
CA GLY A 196 -4.95 -18.95 11.50
C GLY A 196 -3.46 -19.32 11.38
N ALA A 197 -2.59 -18.35 11.04
CA ALA A 197 -1.15 -18.58 11.05
C ALA A 197 -0.66 -18.91 12.47
N ASP A 198 0.21 -19.91 12.58
CA ASP A 198 0.74 -20.36 13.86
C ASP A 198 1.76 -19.40 14.46
N MET A 199 2.44 -18.65 13.58
CA MET A 199 3.41 -17.62 13.95
C MET A 199 3.27 -16.43 13.02
N ILE A 200 3.39 -15.22 13.59
CA ILE A 200 3.29 -13.96 12.86
C ILE A 200 4.56 -13.15 13.14
N VAL A 201 5.25 -12.74 12.08
CA VAL A 201 6.50 -11.99 12.16
C VAL A 201 6.33 -10.62 11.53
N ILE A 202 6.44 -9.57 12.32
CA ILE A 202 6.18 -8.18 11.91
C ILE A 202 7.43 -7.30 12.14
N PRO A 203 7.60 -6.21 11.37
CA PRO A 203 8.78 -5.36 11.48
C PRO A 203 8.84 -4.56 12.79
N GLU A 204 7.74 -4.42 13.51
CA GLU A 204 7.69 -3.73 14.81
C GLU A 204 8.39 -4.52 15.91
N ILE A 205 8.53 -5.83 15.74
CA ILE A 205 9.17 -6.73 16.71
C ILE A 205 10.25 -7.53 16.00
N PRO A 206 11.55 -7.22 16.21
CA PRO A 206 12.64 -7.99 15.63
C PRO A 206 12.54 -9.48 16.02
N TYR A 207 12.55 -10.36 15.02
CA TYR A 207 12.40 -11.78 15.26
C TYR A 207 13.68 -12.43 15.81
N ASP A 208 13.47 -13.57 16.42
CA ASP A 208 14.50 -14.47 16.92
C ASP A 208 14.29 -15.84 16.25
N ILE A 209 15.24 -16.26 15.42
CA ILE A 209 15.08 -17.46 14.59
C ILE A 209 14.98 -18.73 15.43
N GLU A 210 15.72 -18.83 16.55
CA GLU A 210 15.69 -20.00 17.43
C GLU A 210 14.30 -20.13 18.08
N LYS A 211 13.66 -19.00 18.44
CA LYS A 211 12.29 -19.02 18.98
C LYS A 211 11.27 -19.45 17.94
N LEU A 212 11.45 -19.04 16.68
CA LEU A 212 10.57 -19.48 15.60
C LEU A 212 10.72 -20.97 15.33
N ALA A 213 11.95 -21.46 15.26
CA ALA A 213 12.24 -22.90 15.11
C ALA A 213 11.66 -23.72 16.27
N ALA A 214 11.90 -23.32 17.51
CA ALA A 214 11.35 -23.99 18.69
C ALA A 214 9.81 -23.97 18.72
N ALA A 215 9.17 -22.92 18.20
CA ALA A 215 7.71 -22.88 18.06
C ALA A 215 7.20 -23.90 17.01
N CYS A 216 7.94 -24.06 15.90
CA CYS A 216 7.65 -25.11 14.91
C CYS A 216 7.81 -26.53 15.49
N GLU A 217 8.86 -26.78 16.28
CA GLU A 217 9.10 -28.07 16.94
C GLU A 217 7.99 -28.42 17.93
N LYS A 218 7.54 -27.45 18.75
CA LYS A 218 6.41 -27.68 19.68
C LYS A 218 5.11 -28.10 18.96
N ARG A 219 5.03 -27.81 17.67
CA ARG A 219 3.89 -28.17 16.82
C ARG A 219 4.12 -29.42 15.99
N GLU A 220 5.22 -30.14 16.18
CA GLU A 220 5.55 -31.33 15.41
C GLU A 220 4.40 -32.36 15.41
N SER A 221 3.74 -32.57 16.55
CA SER A 221 2.60 -33.46 16.67
C SER A 221 1.39 -33.06 15.82
N LYS A 222 1.31 -31.81 15.37
CA LYS A 222 0.26 -31.32 14.45
C LYS A 222 0.59 -31.57 12.98
N GLY A 223 1.83 -31.99 12.69
CA GLY A 223 2.30 -32.35 11.36
C GLY A 223 2.76 -31.18 10.50
N PHE A 224 2.23 -29.98 10.65
CA PHE A 224 2.55 -28.80 9.83
C PHE A 224 2.58 -27.51 10.63
N SER A 225 3.11 -26.44 10.03
CA SER A 225 3.06 -25.09 10.58
C SER A 225 2.94 -24.03 9.47
N ILE A 226 2.22 -22.95 9.76
CA ILE A 226 2.06 -21.79 8.88
C ILE A 226 2.66 -20.55 9.56
N LEU A 227 3.57 -19.87 8.86
CA LEU A 227 4.13 -18.60 9.28
C LEU A 227 3.65 -17.49 8.34
N ALA A 228 3.10 -16.42 8.90
CA ALA A 228 2.87 -15.16 8.19
C ALA A 228 4.04 -14.21 8.49
N VAL A 229 4.80 -13.82 7.47
CA VAL A 229 6.00 -12.99 7.61
C VAL A 229 5.86 -11.71 6.80
N ALA A 230 5.94 -10.56 7.45
CA ALA A 230 5.93 -9.28 6.76
C ALA A 230 7.19 -9.11 5.90
N GLU A 231 7.05 -8.59 4.68
CA GLU A 231 8.20 -8.27 3.79
C GLU A 231 9.24 -7.35 4.46
N GLY A 232 8.77 -6.51 5.40
CA GLY A 232 9.58 -5.59 6.17
C GLY A 232 10.25 -6.19 7.41
N ALA A 233 10.03 -7.46 7.74
CA ALA A 233 10.57 -8.11 8.92
C ALA A 233 12.10 -8.13 8.95
N PHE A 234 12.68 -8.12 10.14
CA PHE A 234 14.11 -8.19 10.37
C PHE A 234 14.42 -8.81 11.75
N ASP A 235 15.60 -9.41 11.88
CA ASP A 235 16.08 -9.99 13.14
C ASP A 235 16.69 -8.95 14.09
N LYS A 236 17.12 -9.41 15.26
CA LYS A 236 17.73 -8.57 16.30
C LYS A 236 19.06 -7.92 15.84
N GLU A 237 19.85 -8.60 15.01
CA GLU A 237 21.10 -8.05 14.50
C GLU A 237 20.84 -6.98 13.43
N GLU A 238 19.93 -7.27 12.51
CA GLU A 238 19.48 -6.30 11.51
C GLU A 238 18.79 -5.07 12.13
N ALA A 239 18.20 -5.21 13.34
CA ALA A 239 17.62 -4.09 14.08
C ALA A 239 18.66 -3.04 14.49
N LYS A 240 19.90 -3.42 14.67
CA LYS A 240 21.03 -2.51 14.99
C LYS A 240 21.47 -1.66 13.79
N LEU A 241 21.06 -2.03 12.57
CA LEU A 241 21.50 -1.44 11.31
C LEU A 241 20.53 -0.38 10.81
N LYS A 242 21.05 0.65 10.12
CA LYS A 242 20.21 1.59 9.37
C LYS A 242 19.57 0.87 8.16
N LYS A 243 18.37 1.32 7.74
CA LYS A 243 17.62 0.72 6.61
C LYS A 243 18.46 0.51 5.35
N LYS A 244 19.29 1.49 4.97
CA LYS A 244 20.13 1.41 3.76
C LYS A 244 21.21 0.33 3.89
N GLU A 245 21.80 0.19 5.06
CA GLU A 245 22.83 -0.78 5.36
C GLU A 245 22.27 -2.20 5.35
N ARG A 246 21.12 -2.40 6.01
CA ARG A 246 20.37 -3.65 5.96
C ARG A 246 20.03 -4.07 4.53
N ALA A 247 19.53 -3.14 3.71
CA ALA A 247 19.20 -3.42 2.32
C ALA A 247 20.45 -3.80 1.50
N ARG A 248 21.59 -3.16 1.76
CA ARG A 248 22.87 -3.50 1.11
C ARG A 248 23.32 -4.91 1.47
N LEU A 249 23.36 -5.24 2.77
CA LEU A 249 23.77 -6.56 3.24
C LEU A 249 22.87 -7.68 2.69
N ARG A 250 21.56 -7.45 2.62
CA ARG A 250 20.64 -8.40 1.99
C ARG A 250 20.92 -8.58 0.51
N ALA A 251 21.16 -7.48 -0.22
CA ALA A 251 21.48 -7.52 -1.65
C ALA A 251 22.79 -8.27 -1.92
N GLU A 252 23.82 -8.12 -1.07
CA GLU A 252 25.06 -8.89 -1.14
C GLU A 252 24.84 -10.41 -0.95
N GLN A 253 23.78 -10.79 -0.24
CA GLN A 253 23.33 -12.17 -0.05
C GLN A 253 22.33 -12.64 -1.12
N GLY A 254 22.00 -11.81 -2.12
CA GLY A 254 20.99 -12.11 -3.11
C GLY A 254 19.54 -12.08 -2.60
N LEU A 255 19.32 -11.41 -1.45
CA LEU A 255 18.02 -11.33 -0.78
C LEU A 255 17.40 -9.94 -0.93
N THR A 256 16.09 -9.88 -1.10
CA THR A 256 15.30 -8.62 -1.04
C THR A 256 14.61 -8.44 0.31
N THR A 257 14.17 -9.55 0.90
CA THR A 257 13.46 -9.62 2.19
C THR A 257 14.13 -10.62 3.12
N ALA A 258 13.67 -10.72 4.38
CA ALA A 258 14.15 -11.72 5.32
C ALA A 258 13.51 -13.11 5.09
N THR A 259 12.40 -13.19 4.40
CA THR A 259 11.58 -14.41 4.32
C THR A 259 12.32 -15.64 3.78
N PRO A 260 13.10 -15.55 2.67
CA PRO A 260 13.84 -16.72 2.20
C PRO A 260 14.90 -17.19 3.20
N ARG A 261 15.53 -16.25 3.92
CA ARG A 261 16.51 -16.59 4.97
C ARG A 261 15.82 -17.27 6.15
N ILE A 262 14.68 -16.74 6.61
CA ILE A 262 13.87 -17.34 7.68
C ILE A 262 13.51 -18.77 7.32
N ALA A 263 12.99 -19.00 6.12
CA ALA A 263 12.60 -20.34 5.67
C ALA A 263 13.78 -21.32 5.68
N LYS A 264 14.91 -20.92 5.12
CA LYS A 264 16.13 -21.73 5.09
C LYS A 264 16.62 -22.07 6.50
N GLN A 265 16.70 -21.08 7.40
CA GLN A 265 17.16 -21.29 8.76
C GLN A 265 16.21 -22.17 9.57
N ILE A 266 14.89 -22.05 9.40
CA ILE A 266 13.92 -22.93 10.05
C ILE A 266 14.10 -24.37 9.55
N GLU A 267 14.28 -24.58 8.23
CA GLU A 267 14.55 -25.91 7.67
C GLU A 267 15.82 -26.52 8.23
N GLU A 268 16.92 -25.75 8.34
CA GLU A 268 18.20 -26.20 8.92
C GLU A 268 18.08 -26.55 10.42
N LEU A 269 17.32 -25.75 11.18
CA LEU A 269 17.20 -25.98 12.64
C LEU A 269 16.20 -27.09 12.99
N THR A 270 15.14 -27.28 12.22
CA THR A 270 14.07 -28.25 12.53
C THR A 270 14.20 -29.55 11.74
N GLY A 271 15.03 -29.59 10.67
CA GLY A 271 15.10 -30.71 9.73
C GLY A 271 13.81 -30.90 8.90
N ARG A 272 12.84 -29.99 8.97
CA ARG A 272 11.54 -30.10 8.29
C ARG A 272 11.52 -29.28 7.01
N GLU A 273 11.01 -29.89 5.95
CA GLU A 273 10.87 -29.21 4.66
C GLU A 273 10.07 -27.91 4.80
N THR A 274 10.68 -26.79 4.41
CA THR A 274 10.08 -25.46 4.51
C THR A 274 9.95 -24.84 3.11
N ARG A 275 8.78 -24.27 2.80
CA ARG A 275 8.52 -23.63 1.52
C ARG A 275 7.99 -22.21 1.73
N VAL A 276 8.31 -21.34 0.78
CA VAL A 276 7.89 -19.93 0.78
C VAL A 276 6.83 -19.69 -0.28
N CYS A 277 5.78 -18.98 0.10
CA CYS A 277 4.78 -18.42 -0.80
C CYS A 277 4.89 -16.90 -0.76
N VAL A 278 5.12 -16.28 -1.92
CA VAL A 278 5.21 -14.82 -2.08
C VAL A 278 4.10 -14.37 -3.03
N PRO A 279 2.90 -14.06 -2.54
CA PRO A 279 1.79 -13.60 -3.37
C PRO A 279 2.06 -12.22 -3.98
N GLY A 280 2.90 -11.39 -3.35
CA GLY A 280 3.32 -10.10 -3.88
C GLY A 280 2.14 -9.21 -4.23
N HIS A 281 2.12 -8.70 -5.45
CA HIS A 281 1.08 -7.79 -5.93
C HIS A 281 -0.32 -8.39 -6.03
N MET A 282 -0.50 -9.69 -5.88
CA MET A 282 -1.83 -10.30 -5.81
C MET A 282 -2.61 -9.90 -4.55
N LEU A 283 -1.92 -9.39 -3.52
CA LEU A 283 -2.53 -8.91 -2.28
C LEU A 283 -3.25 -7.56 -2.43
N ARG A 284 -3.22 -6.95 -3.60
CA ARG A 284 -3.76 -5.61 -3.81
C ARG A 284 -4.64 -5.49 -5.05
#